data_53e8a1ea7668d46c12c7037cc34b00b8
#
_entry.id   53e8a1ea7668d46c12c7037cc34b00b8
#
_cell.length_a   1.000
_cell.length_b   1.000
_cell.length_c   1.000
_cell.angle_alpha   90.00
_cell.angle_beta   90.00
_cell.angle_gamma   90.00
#
_symmetry.space_group_name_H-M   'P 1'
#
loop_
_entity.id
_entity.type
_entity.pdbx_description
1 polymer ?
#
loop_
_entity_poly.entity_id
_entity_poly.type
_entity_poly.pdbx_seq_one_letter_code
_entity_poly.pdbx_strand_id
1 'polypeptide(L)'
;MTTCVCHTAWVPLLTVSPSWLSPGASVTLSCRVKTSSSSWVFYWYRAVPDLPNKNYTYELLPDGISGTVEDSYILHGQTDTAGYACRAKGGNPEDLTGYSEPKFVWSEGSHPEASLTVSPRGEKLFYLQDVQLKCQGSSAAWRVRKFETIGYSTYLSYCSSWGTMTGSSCRFLSLWPQNAVFWCESETGEFSNAVNLTLHNEDLLLVSPVHPVTEGASVTLSCRLRGENKLSDVIFYHNDKLIQNDSRGELKISAVSQSDEGFYKCEHSGEVSPQSWMAVKAASRTESSSFPLLLVVGTVSGVVFILLLLLLLLSRFRNSRGSDCLGPSEGSGNDPREFQHITYALVDLKHGEKKGEAGEPVGGAVYSVVKTGATGTFSDSEKVCQ
;
A
#
# COMPACT_ATOMS: atom_id res chain seq x y z
N MET A 1 -1.25 -53.11 -11.34
CA MET A 1 -2.21 -52.01 -11.65
C MET A 1 -1.94 -50.92 -10.67
N THR A 2 -1.17 -49.92 -11.07
CA THR A 2 -0.84 -48.77 -10.23
C THR A 2 -1.90 -47.74 -10.51
N THR A 3 -2.84 -47.59 -9.61
CA THR A 3 -3.85 -46.50 -9.65
C THR A 3 -3.14 -45.16 -9.44
N CYS A 4 -2.96 -44.41 -10.51
CA CYS A 4 -2.62 -42.98 -10.39
C CYS A 4 -3.79 -42.28 -9.71
N VAL A 5 -3.65 -41.98 -8.43
CA VAL A 5 -4.55 -41.06 -7.74
C VAL A 5 -4.17 -39.67 -8.20
N CYS A 6 -4.97 -39.06 -9.06
CA CYS A 6 -4.87 -37.62 -9.31
C CYS A 6 -5.23 -36.91 -8.01
N HIS A 7 -4.24 -36.49 -7.24
CA HIS A 7 -4.44 -35.55 -6.15
C HIS A 7 -4.86 -34.23 -6.81
N THR A 8 -6.14 -33.93 -6.81
CA THR A 8 -6.60 -32.57 -7.05
C THR A 8 -6.05 -31.72 -5.92
N ALA A 9 -5.01 -30.96 -6.23
CA ALA A 9 -4.40 -30.07 -5.25
C ALA A 9 -5.52 -29.14 -4.68
N TRP A 10 -5.71 -29.20 -3.38
CA TRP A 10 -6.66 -28.33 -2.69
C TRP A 10 -6.25 -26.88 -2.96
N VAL A 11 -7.21 -26.06 -3.39
CA VAL A 11 -7.00 -24.63 -3.61
C VAL A 11 -7.65 -23.88 -2.46
N PRO A 12 -6.88 -23.10 -1.68
CA PRO A 12 -7.45 -22.33 -0.59
C PRO A 12 -8.25 -21.13 -1.11
N LEU A 13 -9.17 -20.64 -0.29
CA LEU A 13 -9.93 -19.42 -0.56
C LEU A 13 -9.29 -18.25 0.17
N LEU A 14 -8.81 -17.26 -0.59
CA LEU A 14 -8.33 -16.00 -0.05
C LEU A 14 -9.46 -14.95 -0.05
N THR A 15 -9.56 -14.21 1.03
CA THR A 15 -10.39 -13.00 1.15
C THR A 15 -9.55 -11.83 1.64
N VAL A 16 -9.93 -10.61 1.27
CA VAL A 16 -9.21 -9.37 1.58
C VAL A 16 -10.21 -8.36 2.16
N SER A 17 -9.87 -7.68 3.25
CA SER A 17 -10.69 -6.65 3.85
C SER A 17 -9.85 -5.55 4.53
N PRO A 18 -10.07 -4.27 4.22
CA PRO A 18 -10.90 -3.76 3.11
C PRO A 18 -10.25 -4.02 1.74
N SER A 19 -11.04 -3.99 0.67
CA SER A 19 -10.54 -4.11 -0.71
C SER A 19 -10.07 -2.76 -1.28
N TRP A 20 -10.58 -1.63 -0.75
CA TRP A 20 -10.13 -0.28 -1.09
C TRP A 20 -9.32 0.31 0.05
N LEU A 21 -8.18 0.89 -0.30
CA LEU A 21 -7.26 1.48 0.66
C LEU A 21 -7.74 2.85 1.11
N SER A 22 -7.70 3.06 2.42
CA SER A 22 -7.80 4.36 3.05
C SER A 22 -6.47 4.71 3.70
N PRO A 23 -6.04 5.97 3.69
CA PRO A 23 -4.78 6.38 4.32
C PRO A 23 -4.68 5.91 5.77
N GLY A 24 -3.60 5.17 6.09
CA GLY A 24 -3.34 4.65 7.43
C GLY A 24 -4.13 3.40 7.84
N ALA A 25 -5.01 2.88 7.00
CA ALA A 25 -5.74 1.64 7.27
C ALA A 25 -4.84 0.42 7.06
N SER A 26 -5.08 -0.61 7.87
CA SER A 26 -4.48 -1.93 7.68
C SER A 26 -5.41 -2.80 6.85
N VAL A 27 -4.84 -3.73 6.08
CA VAL A 27 -5.58 -4.71 5.28
C VAL A 27 -5.40 -6.09 5.89
N THR A 28 -6.50 -6.80 6.09
CA THR A 28 -6.48 -8.20 6.55
C THR A 28 -6.68 -9.14 5.38
N LEU A 29 -5.73 -10.05 5.20
CA LEU A 29 -5.83 -11.21 4.33
C LEU A 29 -6.32 -12.40 5.16
N SER A 30 -7.31 -13.17 4.69
CA SER A 30 -7.75 -14.40 5.36
C SER A 30 -7.77 -15.54 4.37
N CYS A 31 -7.11 -16.65 4.73
CA CYS A 31 -6.90 -17.82 3.89
C CYS A 31 -7.60 -19.04 4.49
N ARG A 32 -8.55 -19.64 3.77
CA ARG A 32 -9.33 -20.79 4.24
C ARG A 32 -9.13 -22.01 3.38
N VAL A 33 -8.91 -23.14 4.02
CA VAL A 33 -8.87 -24.46 3.35
C VAL A 33 -10.17 -25.20 3.68
N LYS A 34 -10.80 -25.81 2.68
CA LYS A 34 -12.11 -26.49 2.83
C LYS A 34 -12.06 -27.86 3.54
N THR A 35 -10.96 -28.18 4.22
CA THR A 35 -10.83 -29.46 4.93
C THR A 35 -10.82 -29.26 6.43
N SER A 36 -11.30 -30.26 7.17
CA SER A 36 -11.37 -30.27 8.64
C SER A 36 -10.05 -30.65 9.33
N SER A 37 -8.91 -30.58 8.65
CA SER A 37 -7.60 -30.82 9.28
C SER A 37 -7.24 -29.70 10.24
N SER A 38 -6.75 -30.04 11.42
CA SER A 38 -6.53 -29.10 12.53
C SER A 38 -5.13 -28.44 12.58
N SER A 39 -4.27 -28.71 11.62
CA SER A 39 -2.89 -28.18 11.62
C SER A 39 -2.47 -27.70 10.25
N TRP A 40 -2.87 -26.49 9.90
CA TRP A 40 -2.41 -25.80 8.70
C TRP A 40 -1.39 -24.75 9.07
N VAL A 41 -0.36 -24.57 8.19
CA VAL A 41 0.56 -23.44 8.17
C VAL A 41 0.32 -22.67 6.89
N PHE A 42 0.04 -21.38 7.00
CA PHE A 42 -0.32 -20.52 5.89
C PHE A 42 0.88 -19.71 5.41
N TYR A 43 1.02 -19.60 4.09
CA TYR A 43 2.05 -18.82 3.42
C TYR A 43 1.40 -17.75 2.57
N TRP A 44 1.91 -16.53 2.64
CA TRP A 44 1.32 -15.34 2.07
C TRP A 44 2.20 -14.78 0.96
N TYR A 45 1.60 -14.47 -0.16
CA TYR A 45 2.32 -14.10 -1.37
C TYR A 45 1.78 -12.80 -1.96
N ARG A 46 2.69 -11.99 -2.54
CA ARG A 46 2.36 -10.90 -3.46
C ARG A 46 2.24 -11.48 -4.87
N ALA A 47 1.19 -11.11 -5.58
CA ALA A 47 1.03 -11.44 -6.99
C ALA A 47 1.81 -10.41 -7.83
N VAL A 48 2.67 -10.89 -8.72
CA VAL A 48 3.45 -10.07 -9.65
C VAL A 48 2.96 -10.37 -11.06
N PRO A 49 2.56 -9.37 -11.86
CA PRO A 49 2.09 -9.56 -13.21
C PRO A 49 3.10 -10.26 -14.10
N ASP A 50 2.65 -11.29 -14.80
CA ASP A 50 3.39 -11.97 -15.86
C ASP A 50 2.65 -11.72 -17.18
N LEU A 51 3.00 -10.63 -17.86
CA LEU A 51 2.27 -10.18 -19.05
C LEU A 51 2.36 -11.15 -20.24
N PRO A 52 3.52 -11.78 -20.54
CA PRO A 52 3.63 -12.77 -21.58
C PRO A 52 2.67 -13.95 -21.42
N ASN A 53 2.59 -14.49 -20.19
CA ASN A 53 1.76 -15.65 -19.88
C ASN A 53 0.32 -15.29 -19.51
N LYS A 54 -0.01 -14.00 -19.42
CA LYS A 54 -1.33 -13.47 -19.00
C LYS A 54 -1.76 -14.01 -17.62
N ASN A 55 -0.82 -14.15 -16.72
CA ASN A 55 -0.99 -14.73 -15.40
C ASN A 55 -0.21 -13.92 -14.35
N TYR A 56 -0.06 -14.46 -13.16
CA TYR A 56 0.76 -13.92 -12.07
C TYR A 56 1.80 -14.91 -11.64
N THR A 57 2.99 -14.42 -11.34
CA THR A 57 3.97 -15.09 -10.49
C THR A 57 3.74 -14.67 -9.05
N TYR A 58 4.25 -15.44 -8.09
CA TYR A 58 3.96 -15.21 -6.68
C TYR A 58 5.25 -15.11 -5.88
N GLU A 59 5.45 -13.98 -5.22
CA GLU A 59 6.58 -13.70 -4.35
C GLU A 59 6.15 -13.81 -2.89
N LEU A 60 6.90 -14.57 -2.09
CA LEU A 60 6.63 -14.76 -0.67
C LEU A 60 6.79 -13.42 0.06
N LEU A 61 5.82 -13.06 0.91
CA LEU A 61 5.91 -11.85 1.73
C LEU A 61 7.03 -12.00 2.77
N PRO A 62 7.78 -10.93 3.09
CA PRO A 62 9.00 -10.98 3.92
C PRO A 62 8.79 -11.64 5.29
N ASP A 63 7.68 -11.34 5.96
CA ASP A 63 7.37 -11.89 7.27
C ASP A 63 6.76 -13.31 7.22
N GLY A 64 6.50 -13.81 6.02
CA GLY A 64 5.85 -15.10 5.77
C GLY A 64 6.79 -16.28 5.55
N ILE A 65 8.11 -16.11 5.68
CA ILE A 65 9.12 -17.15 5.35
C ILE A 65 8.92 -18.43 6.17
N SER A 66 8.53 -18.30 7.44
CA SER A 66 8.25 -19.43 8.32
C SER A 66 6.81 -19.93 8.25
N GLY A 67 5.95 -19.24 7.53
CA GLY A 67 4.51 -19.45 7.54
C GLY A 67 3.86 -18.99 8.86
N THR A 68 2.52 -18.85 8.84
CA THR A 68 1.72 -18.51 10.03
C THR A 68 0.79 -19.65 10.40
N VAL A 69 0.59 -19.88 11.70
CA VAL A 69 -0.42 -20.82 12.18
C VAL A 69 -1.83 -20.23 12.09
N GLU A 70 -1.90 -18.90 12.16
CA GLU A 70 -3.15 -18.16 11.99
C GLU A 70 -3.55 -18.09 10.52
N ASP A 71 -4.84 -18.24 10.26
CA ASP A 71 -5.44 -18.18 8.92
C ASP A 71 -5.60 -16.73 8.41
N SER A 72 -5.02 -15.77 9.10
CA SER A 72 -5.05 -14.34 8.78
C SER A 72 -3.67 -13.70 8.83
N TYR A 73 -3.48 -12.68 7.99
CA TYR A 73 -2.27 -11.87 7.90
C TYR A 73 -2.64 -10.41 7.74
N ILE A 74 -2.02 -9.52 8.53
CA ILE A 74 -2.32 -8.09 8.50
C ILE A 74 -1.20 -7.35 7.78
N LEU A 75 -1.57 -6.64 6.71
CA LEU A 75 -0.70 -5.72 5.98
C LEU A 75 -0.80 -4.32 6.59
N HIS A 76 0.31 -3.77 7.01
CA HIS A 76 0.40 -2.42 7.53
C HIS A 76 1.06 -1.50 6.51
N GLY A 77 0.57 -0.25 6.40
CA GLY A 77 1.18 0.78 5.57
C GLY A 77 1.09 0.55 4.06
N GLN A 78 0.15 -0.30 3.61
CA GLN A 78 -0.10 -0.49 2.18
C GLN A 78 -0.67 0.80 1.60
N THR A 79 -0.04 1.33 0.55
CA THR A 79 -0.44 2.57 -0.14
C THR A 79 -0.86 2.35 -1.58
N ASP A 80 -0.41 1.24 -2.18
CA ASP A 80 -0.53 0.99 -3.61
C ASP A 80 -1.48 -0.17 -3.91
N THR A 81 -2.04 -0.16 -5.11
CA THR A 81 -2.76 -1.32 -5.65
C THR A 81 -1.85 -2.53 -5.69
N ALA A 82 -2.31 -3.66 -5.17
CA ALA A 82 -1.55 -4.90 -5.17
C ALA A 82 -2.46 -6.13 -5.21
N GLY A 83 -1.95 -7.23 -5.74
CA GLY A 83 -2.57 -8.54 -5.70
C GLY A 83 -1.90 -9.44 -4.67
N TYR A 84 -2.68 -10.33 -4.03
CA TYR A 84 -2.20 -11.28 -3.04
C TYR A 84 -2.76 -12.67 -3.29
N ALA A 85 -2.00 -13.68 -2.88
CA ALA A 85 -2.40 -15.08 -2.88
C ALA A 85 -1.93 -15.75 -1.59
N CYS A 86 -2.55 -16.88 -1.26
CA CYS A 86 -2.10 -17.71 -0.15
C CYS A 86 -1.95 -19.18 -0.57
N ARG A 87 -1.14 -19.92 0.19
CA ARG A 87 -1.04 -21.37 0.17
C ARG A 87 -1.07 -21.88 1.61
N ALA A 88 -1.46 -23.12 1.78
CA ALA A 88 -1.42 -23.79 3.07
C ALA A 88 -0.65 -25.08 2.99
N LYS A 89 0.16 -25.37 4.01
CA LYS A 89 0.89 -26.62 4.20
C LYS A 89 0.32 -27.33 5.43
N GLY A 90 -0.02 -28.60 5.28
CA GLY A 90 -0.58 -29.36 6.38
C GLY A 90 -1.36 -30.56 5.88
N GLY A 91 -2.11 -31.18 6.81
CA GLY A 91 -2.86 -32.39 6.51
C GLY A 91 -2.12 -33.65 6.96
N ASN A 92 -2.76 -34.81 6.69
CA ASN A 92 -2.18 -36.12 6.93
C ASN A 92 -2.51 -37.05 5.76
N PRO A 93 -1.57 -37.37 4.84
CA PRO A 93 -0.14 -36.94 4.86
C PRO A 93 0.03 -35.44 4.63
N GLU A 94 1.15 -34.89 5.10
CA GLU A 94 1.47 -33.47 4.96
C GLU A 94 1.59 -33.11 3.47
N ASP A 95 0.79 -32.14 3.01
CA ASP A 95 0.76 -31.70 1.62
C ASP A 95 0.74 -30.17 1.53
N LEU A 96 1.16 -29.65 0.39
CA LEU A 96 1.14 -28.22 0.09
C LEU A 96 0.04 -27.94 -0.95
N THR A 97 -0.90 -27.07 -0.61
CA THR A 97 -1.98 -26.69 -1.53
C THR A 97 -1.48 -25.97 -2.78
N GLY A 98 -2.32 -25.87 -3.80
CA GLY A 98 -2.14 -24.88 -4.87
C GLY A 98 -2.20 -23.44 -4.32
N TYR A 99 -1.86 -22.46 -5.17
CA TYR A 99 -2.13 -21.05 -4.84
C TYR A 99 -3.62 -20.77 -4.89
N SER A 100 -4.10 -19.89 -3.99
CA SER A 100 -5.44 -19.32 -4.13
C SER A 100 -5.53 -18.48 -5.39
N GLU A 101 -6.76 -18.25 -5.86
CA GLU A 101 -7.01 -17.18 -6.81
C GLU A 101 -6.54 -15.84 -6.21
N PRO A 102 -5.88 -14.97 -7.01
CA PRO A 102 -5.42 -13.69 -6.49
C PRO A 102 -6.59 -12.80 -6.11
N LYS A 103 -6.45 -12.11 -4.98
CA LYS A 103 -7.34 -11.05 -4.51
C LYS A 103 -6.60 -9.73 -4.48
N PHE A 104 -7.30 -8.65 -4.79
CA PHE A 104 -6.70 -7.34 -4.98
C PHE A 104 -7.10 -6.39 -3.87
N VAL A 105 -6.15 -5.52 -3.55
CA VAL A 105 -6.34 -4.31 -2.76
C VAL A 105 -6.12 -3.15 -3.70
N TRP A 106 -7.08 -2.25 -3.79
CA TRP A 106 -7.05 -1.13 -4.73
C TRP A 106 -6.75 0.19 -4.05
N SER A 107 -5.93 0.99 -4.69
CA SER A 107 -5.60 2.36 -4.31
C SER A 107 -5.99 3.32 -5.42
N GLU A 108 -6.52 4.49 -5.06
CA GLU A 108 -6.78 5.58 -6.01
C GLU A 108 -5.58 6.50 -6.19
N GLY A 109 -4.63 6.43 -5.25
CA GLY A 109 -3.41 7.22 -5.31
C GLY A 109 -2.62 6.89 -6.55
N SER A 110 -2.39 7.89 -7.42
CA SER A 110 -1.51 7.75 -8.58
C SER A 110 -0.06 7.95 -8.18
N HIS A 111 0.81 7.10 -8.72
CA HIS A 111 2.26 7.20 -8.56
C HIS A 111 2.92 7.56 -9.88
N PRO A 112 4.06 8.29 -9.87
CA PRO A 112 4.77 8.65 -11.10
C PRO A 112 5.20 7.43 -11.94
N GLU A 113 5.48 6.31 -11.25
CA GLU A 113 5.99 5.08 -11.85
C GLU A 113 4.90 4.28 -12.56
N ALA A 114 3.64 4.41 -12.10
CA ALA A 114 2.50 3.71 -12.67
C ALA A 114 1.20 4.48 -12.40
N SER A 115 0.50 4.92 -13.45
CA SER A 115 -0.77 5.61 -13.30
C SER A 115 -1.77 5.23 -14.40
N LEU A 116 -3.06 5.17 -14.02
CA LEU A 116 -4.19 5.02 -14.93
C LEU A 116 -4.95 6.34 -15.01
N THR A 117 -5.22 6.80 -16.21
CA THR A 117 -6.09 7.95 -16.49
C THR A 117 -7.30 7.52 -17.32
N VAL A 118 -8.45 8.14 -17.07
CA VAL A 118 -9.73 7.86 -17.72
C VAL A 118 -10.16 9.06 -18.57
N SER A 119 -10.61 8.83 -19.79
CA SER A 119 -11.20 9.85 -20.64
C SER A 119 -12.52 9.33 -21.24
N PRO A 120 -13.61 10.09 -21.13
CA PRO A 120 -13.75 11.36 -20.42
C PRO A 120 -13.57 11.20 -18.91
N ARG A 121 -13.18 12.26 -18.23
CA ARG A 121 -12.96 12.23 -16.78
C ARG A 121 -14.27 11.97 -16.02
N GLY A 122 -14.17 11.21 -14.95
CA GLY A 122 -15.28 10.87 -14.06
C GLY A 122 -15.46 9.36 -13.95
N GLU A 123 -16.06 8.95 -12.84
CA GLU A 123 -16.29 7.54 -12.52
C GLU A 123 -17.67 7.07 -12.96
N LYS A 124 -18.57 7.99 -13.27
CA LYS A 124 -19.89 7.73 -13.82
C LYS A 124 -19.87 7.83 -15.34
N LEU A 125 -20.27 6.75 -16.01
CA LEU A 125 -20.32 6.65 -17.46
C LEU A 125 -21.76 6.55 -17.95
N PHE A 126 -22.03 7.12 -19.12
CA PHE A 126 -23.25 6.88 -19.85
C PHE A 126 -23.20 5.55 -20.64
N TYR A 127 -24.36 4.96 -20.87
CA TYR A 127 -24.49 3.83 -21.79
C TYR A 127 -24.04 4.21 -23.21
N LEU A 128 -23.28 3.34 -23.87
CA LEU A 128 -22.64 3.56 -25.18
C LEU A 128 -21.61 4.73 -25.22
N GLN A 129 -21.09 5.13 -24.07
CA GLN A 129 -20.03 6.12 -24.04
C GLN A 129 -18.72 5.50 -24.50
N ASP A 130 -17.98 6.21 -25.36
CA ASP A 130 -16.62 5.85 -25.74
C ASP A 130 -15.67 6.23 -24.61
N VAL A 131 -14.97 5.24 -24.08
CA VAL A 131 -14.09 5.39 -22.94
C VAL A 131 -12.67 4.98 -23.32
N GLN A 132 -11.72 5.80 -22.96
CA GLN A 132 -10.30 5.50 -23.09
C GLN A 132 -9.65 5.45 -21.71
N LEU A 133 -9.01 4.32 -21.43
CA LEU A 133 -8.15 4.10 -20.29
C LEU A 133 -6.70 4.16 -20.76
N LYS A 134 -5.87 5.02 -20.17
CA LYS A 134 -4.48 5.17 -20.56
C LYS A 134 -3.56 4.91 -19.38
N CYS A 135 -2.67 3.93 -19.57
CA CYS A 135 -1.59 3.62 -18.65
C CYS A 135 -0.37 4.50 -18.92
N GLN A 136 0.27 5.02 -17.89
CA GLN A 136 1.47 5.85 -17.96
C GLN A 136 2.41 5.47 -16.83
N GLY A 137 3.72 5.54 -17.07
CA GLY A 137 4.74 5.26 -16.07
C GLY A 137 6.08 4.90 -16.70
N SER A 138 6.96 4.29 -15.91
CA SER A 138 8.34 3.94 -16.27
C SER A 138 8.46 2.76 -17.23
N SER A 139 7.47 1.85 -17.23
CA SER A 139 7.50 0.63 -18.03
C SER A 139 7.19 0.87 -19.53
N ALA A 140 7.82 0.07 -20.40
CA ALA A 140 7.58 0.12 -21.84
C ALA A 140 6.29 -0.60 -22.28
N ALA A 141 5.89 -1.64 -21.54
CA ALA A 141 4.70 -2.42 -21.85
C ALA A 141 3.68 -2.42 -20.71
N TRP A 142 2.42 -2.20 -21.09
CA TRP A 142 1.30 -2.09 -20.18
C TRP A 142 0.12 -2.93 -20.64
N ARG A 143 -0.66 -3.42 -19.68
CA ARG A 143 -1.97 -4.03 -19.91
C ARG A 143 -3.00 -3.44 -18.97
N VAL A 144 -4.20 -3.22 -19.49
CA VAL A 144 -5.36 -2.79 -18.68
C VAL A 144 -6.12 -4.02 -18.23
N ARG A 145 -6.42 -4.08 -16.95
CA ARG A 145 -7.21 -5.11 -16.29
C ARG A 145 -8.57 -4.56 -15.91
N LYS A 146 -9.56 -5.44 -15.91
CA LYS A 146 -10.91 -5.19 -15.41
C LYS A 146 -11.27 -6.27 -14.41
N PHE A 147 -11.80 -5.85 -13.27
CA PHE A 147 -12.42 -6.69 -12.27
C PHE A 147 -13.89 -6.31 -12.14
N GLU A 148 -14.76 -7.27 -12.28
CA GLU A 148 -16.20 -7.08 -12.18
C GLU A 148 -16.87 -8.22 -11.44
N THR A 149 -18.01 -7.93 -10.79
CA THR A 149 -18.84 -8.92 -10.13
C THR A 149 -20.17 -9.00 -10.87
N ILE A 150 -20.50 -10.20 -11.36
CA ILE A 150 -21.76 -10.48 -12.05
C ILE A 150 -22.50 -11.52 -11.23
N GLY A 151 -23.58 -11.10 -10.56
CA GLY A 151 -24.28 -11.96 -9.60
C GLY A 151 -23.37 -12.35 -8.43
N TYR A 152 -23.09 -13.63 -8.26
CA TYR A 152 -22.19 -14.15 -7.22
C TYR A 152 -20.78 -14.48 -7.72
N SER A 153 -20.49 -14.25 -8.99
CA SER A 153 -19.22 -14.58 -9.62
C SER A 153 -18.38 -13.33 -9.90
N THR A 154 -17.09 -13.46 -9.65
CA THR A 154 -16.12 -12.40 -9.94
C THR A 154 -15.32 -12.76 -11.18
N TYR A 155 -15.09 -11.77 -12.05
CA TYR A 155 -14.38 -11.93 -13.30
C TYR A 155 -13.21 -10.98 -13.37
N LEU A 156 -12.08 -11.55 -13.76
CA LEU A 156 -10.84 -10.81 -13.99
C LEU A 156 -10.45 -10.96 -15.45
N SER A 157 -10.37 -9.86 -16.19
CA SER A 157 -10.17 -9.89 -17.64
C SER A 157 -9.21 -8.80 -18.11
N TYR A 158 -8.60 -9.02 -19.28
CA TYR A 158 -7.76 -8.03 -19.96
C TYR A 158 -8.56 -7.22 -20.98
N CYS A 159 -8.10 -6.01 -21.30
CA CYS A 159 -8.71 -5.14 -22.30
C CYS A 159 -9.02 -5.86 -23.63
N SER A 160 -8.16 -6.77 -24.07
CA SER A 160 -8.36 -7.49 -25.34
C SER A 160 -9.64 -8.34 -25.42
N SER A 161 -10.31 -8.61 -24.31
CA SER A 161 -11.57 -9.38 -24.26
C SER A 161 -12.82 -8.49 -24.31
N TRP A 162 -12.72 -7.19 -24.03
CA TRP A 162 -13.86 -6.26 -23.96
C TRP A 162 -13.59 -4.88 -24.60
N GLY A 163 -12.41 -4.66 -25.13
CA GLY A 163 -12.00 -3.41 -25.78
C GLY A 163 -10.85 -3.62 -26.75
N THR A 164 -10.31 -2.52 -27.23
CA THR A 164 -9.16 -2.50 -28.15
C THR A 164 -7.97 -1.85 -27.47
N MET A 165 -6.88 -2.60 -27.39
CA MET A 165 -5.60 -2.10 -26.84
C MET A 165 -4.76 -1.53 -27.97
N THR A 166 -4.29 -0.28 -27.81
CA THR A 166 -3.37 0.40 -28.72
C THR A 166 -2.26 1.03 -27.91
N GLY A 167 -1.07 0.44 -28.01
CA GLY A 167 0.04 0.82 -27.12
C GLY A 167 -0.34 0.63 -25.65
N SER A 168 -0.24 1.69 -24.85
CA SER A 168 -0.63 1.72 -23.43
C SER A 168 -2.08 2.16 -23.20
N SER A 169 -2.91 2.25 -24.24
CA SER A 169 -4.29 2.72 -24.15
C SER A 169 -5.29 1.64 -24.50
N CYS A 170 -6.31 1.47 -23.65
CA CYS A 170 -7.46 0.62 -23.89
C CYS A 170 -8.69 1.48 -24.20
N ARG A 171 -9.34 1.24 -25.32
CA ARG A 171 -10.56 1.93 -25.74
C ARG A 171 -11.73 0.95 -25.81
N PHE A 172 -12.88 1.33 -25.26
CA PHE A 172 -14.07 0.50 -25.26
C PHE A 172 -15.35 1.33 -25.23
N LEU A 173 -16.46 0.72 -25.64
CA LEU A 173 -17.79 1.27 -25.44
C LEU A 173 -18.41 0.71 -24.17
N SER A 174 -19.00 1.56 -23.35
CA SER A 174 -19.69 1.18 -22.12
C SER A 174 -21.05 0.55 -22.45
N LEU A 175 -21.12 -0.80 -22.43
CA LEU A 175 -22.29 -1.55 -22.90
C LEU A 175 -23.16 -2.16 -21.79
N TRP A 176 -22.67 -2.26 -20.56
CA TRP A 176 -23.36 -2.97 -19.49
C TRP A 176 -23.46 -2.10 -18.22
N PRO A 177 -24.63 -2.08 -17.55
CA PRO A 177 -24.81 -1.37 -16.30
C PRO A 177 -24.11 -2.11 -15.16
N GLN A 178 -22.81 -1.93 -14.99
CA GLN A 178 -22.05 -2.60 -13.95
C GLN A 178 -20.97 -1.69 -13.36
N ASN A 179 -20.72 -1.92 -12.10
CA ASN A 179 -19.55 -1.41 -11.44
C ASN A 179 -18.37 -2.32 -11.79
N ALA A 180 -17.31 -1.75 -12.32
CA ALA A 180 -16.09 -2.47 -12.61
C ALA A 180 -14.88 -1.65 -12.17
N VAL A 181 -13.89 -2.34 -11.60
CA VAL A 181 -12.62 -1.74 -11.21
C VAL A 181 -11.60 -1.97 -12.30
N PHE A 182 -10.89 -0.92 -12.69
CA PHE A 182 -9.88 -0.93 -13.73
C PHE A 182 -8.53 -0.49 -13.18
N TRP A 183 -7.45 -1.14 -13.60
CA TRP A 183 -6.08 -0.75 -13.31
C TRP A 183 -5.14 -1.18 -14.43
N CYS A 184 -3.91 -0.68 -14.39
CA CYS A 184 -2.83 -1.07 -15.30
C CYS A 184 -1.86 -2.01 -14.60
N GLU A 185 -1.33 -2.97 -15.36
CA GLU A 185 -0.24 -3.85 -14.98
C GLU A 185 0.91 -3.68 -15.97
N SER A 186 2.14 -3.56 -15.47
CA SER A 186 3.34 -3.44 -16.28
C SER A 186 4.07 -4.77 -16.42
N GLU A 187 4.94 -4.87 -17.42
CA GLU A 187 5.85 -6.02 -17.57
C GLU A 187 6.92 -6.10 -16.46
N THR A 188 7.19 -4.98 -15.78
CA THR A 188 8.10 -4.87 -14.65
C THR A 188 7.46 -5.22 -13.32
N GLY A 189 6.17 -5.63 -13.32
CA GLY A 189 5.48 -6.09 -12.13
C GLY A 189 4.74 -5.01 -11.35
N GLU A 190 4.61 -3.80 -11.93
CA GLU A 190 3.97 -2.65 -11.27
C GLU A 190 2.46 -2.65 -11.49
N PHE A 191 1.74 -2.12 -10.51
CA PHE A 191 0.31 -1.84 -10.56
C PHE A 191 0.08 -0.34 -10.51
N SER A 192 -0.83 0.18 -11.32
CA SER A 192 -1.26 1.58 -11.23
C SER A 192 -2.30 1.78 -10.13
N ASN A 193 -2.68 3.05 -9.91
CA ASN A 193 -3.93 3.33 -9.22
C ASN A 193 -5.10 2.61 -9.90
N ALA A 194 -6.11 2.27 -9.11
CA ALA A 194 -7.34 1.67 -9.59
C ALA A 194 -8.45 2.71 -9.68
N VAL A 195 -9.36 2.53 -10.63
CA VAL A 195 -10.55 3.37 -10.83
C VAL A 195 -11.79 2.49 -10.87
N ASN A 196 -12.80 2.82 -10.09
CA ASN A 196 -14.10 2.17 -10.16
C ASN A 196 -15.02 2.96 -11.09
N LEU A 197 -15.39 2.36 -12.22
CA LEU A 197 -16.31 2.99 -13.18
C LEU A 197 -17.70 2.37 -13.05
N THR A 198 -18.69 3.26 -12.92
CA THR A 198 -20.11 2.89 -12.82
C THR A 198 -20.87 3.38 -14.05
N LEU A 199 -21.61 2.47 -14.68
CA LEU A 199 -22.46 2.77 -15.83
C LEU A 199 -23.86 3.16 -15.41
N HIS A 200 -24.39 4.21 -16.03
CA HIS A 200 -25.71 4.77 -15.78
C HIS A 200 -26.54 4.83 -17.06
N ASN A 201 -27.84 4.56 -16.92
CA ASN A 201 -28.79 4.61 -18.03
C ASN A 201 -29.46 5.98 -18.18
N GLU A 202 -29.39 6.82 -17.15
CA GLU A 202 -29.95 8.17 -17.14
C GLU A 202 -29.23 9.07 -18.14
N ASP A 203 -29.96 10.01 -18.71
CA ASP A 203 -29.41 10.96 -19.69
C ASP A 203 -28.69 12.14 -19.00
N LEU A 204 -29.07 12.49 -17.78
CA LEU A 204 -28.44 13.51 -16.97
C LEU A 204 -27.79 12.90 -15.74
N LEU A 205 -26.51 13.18 -15.51
CA LEU A 205 -25.73 12.68 -14.36
C LEU A 205 -25.04 13.81 -13.62
N LEU A 206 -25.06 13.73 -12.29
CA LEU A 206 -24.15 14.49 -11.45
C LEU A 206 -22.87 13.69 -11.20
N VAL A 207 -21.73 14.21 -11.64
CA VAL A 207 -20.41 13.68 -11.32
C VAL A 207 -19.93 14.32 -10.04
N SER A 208 -19.74 13.52 -9.00
CA SER A 208 -19.27 13.89 -7.67
C SER A 208 -18.14 12.94 -7.26
N PRO A 209 -17.29 13.30 -6.29
CA PRO A 209 -16.32 12.37 -5.72
C PRO A 209 -17.01 11.14 -5.13
N VAL A 210 -16.46 9.97 -5.40
CA VAL A 210 -16.93 8.68 -4.81
C VAL A 210 -16.36 8.50 -3.40
N HIS A 211 -15.19 9.09 -3.13
CA HIS A 211 -14.49 8.99 -1.86
C HIS A 211 -14.68 10.26 -1.01
N PRO A 212 -14.60 10.10 0.32
CA PRO A 212 -14.76 11.24 1.22
C PRO A 212 -13.77 12.36 0.92
N VAL A 213 -14.27 13.56 0.69
CA VAL A 213 -13.47 14.78 0.51
C VAL A 213 -12.90 15.21 1.84
N THR A 214 -11.61 15.53 1.88
CA THR A 214 -11.00 16.04 3.12
C THR A 214 -11.49 17.46 3.40
N GLU A 215 -11.88 17.71 4.64
CA GLU A 215 -12.28 19.05 5.10
C GLU A 215 -11.20 20.09 4.77
N GLY A 216 -11.61 21.25 4.25
CA GLY A 216 -10.72 22.29 3.74
C GLY A 216 -10.27 22.11 2.28
N ALA A 217 -10.44 20.96 1.67
CA ALA A 217 -10.14 20.76 0.25
C ALA A 217 -11.20 21.41 -0.64
N SER A 218 -10.84 21.63 -1.92
CA SER A 218 -11.79 22.11 -2.93
C SER A 218 -12.34 20.94 -3.73
N VAL A 219 -13.63 20.97 -4.06
CA VAL A 219 -14.28 19.98 -4.92
C VAL A 219 -15.09 20.70 -6.00
N THR A 220 -15.18 20.08 -7.18
CA THR A 220 -16.05 20.53 -8.26
C THR A 220 -17.02 19.40 -8.60
N LEU A 221 -18.30 19.65 -8.47
CA LEU A 221 -19.38 18.79 -8.93
C LEU A 221 -19.76 19.22 -10.35
N SER A 222 -19.91 18.26 -11.27
CA SER A 222 -20.22 18.55 -12.67
C SER A 222 -21.50 17.87 -13.07
N CYS A 223 -22.43 18.62 -13.65
CA CYS A 223 -23.62 18.09 -14.30
C CYS A 223 -23.29 17.74 -15.75
N ARG A 224 -23.63 16.55 -16.20
CA ARG A 224 -23.31 16.04 -17.54
C ARG A 224 -24.56 15.46 -18.19
N LEU A 225 -24.78 15.81 -19.46
CA LEU A 225 -25.85 15.27 -20.29
C LEU A 225 -25.26 14.36 -21.35
N ARG A 226 -25.95 13.27 -21.65
CA ARG A 226 -25.55 12.32 -22.70
C ARG A 226 -25.45 13.02 -24.05
N GLY A 227 -24.30 12.91 -24.70
CA GLY A 227 -24.06 13.51 -26.01
C GLY A 227 -23.70 14.99 -26.01
N GLU A 228 -23.76 15.68 -24.87
CA GLU A 228 -23.36 17.08 -24.74
C GLU A 228 -22.09 17.28 -23.91
N ASN A 229 -21.16 18.06 -24.45
CA ASN A 229 -19.89 18.31 -23.78
C ASN A 229 -19.92 19.51 -22.83
N LYS A 230 -20.88 20.41 -22.96
CA LYS A 230 -21.06 21.60 -22.14
C LYS A 230 -22.54 21.86 -21.92
N LEU A 231 -22.93 22.06 -20.70
CA LEU A 231 -24.26 22.47 -20.30
C LEU A 231 -24.26 23.94 -19.90
N SER A 232 -25.38 24.65 -20.20
CA SER A 232 -25.69 25.94 -19.65
C SER A 232 -26.93 25.84 -18.80
N ASP A 233 -27.12 26.80 -17.89
CA ASP A 233 -28.35 26.94 -17.09
C ASP A 233 -28.70 25.70 -16.26
N VAL A 234 -27.72 25.22 -15.51
CA VAL A 234 -27.86 24.07 -14.63
C VAL A 234 -28.17 24.53 -13.20
N ILE A 235 -29.16 23.91 -12.62
CA ILE A 235 -29.57 24.16 -11.24
C ILE A 235 -29.00 23.04 -10.35
N PHE A 236 -28.36 23.42 -9.26
CA PHE A 236 -27.80 22.46 -8.29
C PHE A 236 -28.57 22.46 -6.99
N TYR A 237 -28.76 21.31 -6.41
CA TYR A 237 -29.44 21.07 -5.13
C TYR A 237 -28.54 20.37 -4.16
N HIS A 238 -28.64 20.75 -2.87
CA HIS A 238 -28.04 20.03 -1.74
C HIS A 238 -29.12 19.71 -0.73
N ASN A 239 -29.31 18.43 -0.41
CA ASN A 239 -30.37 17.95 0.47
C ASN A 239 -31.74 18.50 0.08
N ASP A 240 -32.05 18.47 -1.23
CA ASP A 240 -33.25 19.02 -1.88
C ASP A 240 -33.45 20.51 -1.78
N LYS A 241 -32.47 21.24 -1.26
CA LYS A 241 -32.50 22.75 -1.26
C LYS A 241 -31.69 23.27 -2.43
N LEU A 242 -32.23 24.23 -3.11
CA LEU A 242 -31.55 24.94 -4.19
C LEU A 242 -30.32 25.67 -3.65
N ILE A 243 -29.13 25.41 -4.25
CA ILE A 243 -27.88 26.03 -3.86
C ILE A 243 -27.50 27.12 -4.87
N GLN A 244 -27.47 26.78 -6.15
CA GLN A 244 -26.91 27.59 -7.21
C GLN A 244 -27.55 27.28 -8.54
N ASN A 245 -27.66 28.31 -9.39
CA ASN A 245 -27.88 28.18 -10.83
C ASN A 245 -26.59 28.63 -11.51
N ASP A 246 -25.96 27.70 -12.24
CA ASP A 246 -24.67 27.95 -12.88
C ASP A 246 -24.78 27.80 -14.41
N SER A 247 -24.21 28.79 -15.11
CA SER A 247 -24.20 28.83 -16.57
C SER A 247 -23.23 27.85 -17.23
N ARG A 248 -22.41 27.08 -16.46
CA ARG A 248 -21.36 26.21 -16.98
C ARG A 248 -21.54 24.75 -16.59
N GLY A 249 -22.60 24.42 -15.88
CA GLY A 249 -22.84 23.05 -15.43
C GLY A 249 -21.86 22.56 -14.32
N GLU A 250 -21.20 23.48 -13.62
CA GLU A 250 -20.26 23.16 -12.57
C GLU A 250 -20.60 23.87 -11.26
N LEU A 251 -20.59 23.13 -10.15
CA LEU A 251 -20.66 23.65 -8.80
C LEU A 251 -19.31 23.48 -8.11
N LYS A 252 -18.65 24.60 -7.79
CA LYS A 252 -17.37 24.60 -7.11
C LYS A 252 -17.54 24.95 -5.63
N ILE A 253 -17.09 24.06 -4.76
CA ILE A 253 -17.03 24.23 -3.31
C ILE A 253 -15.56 24.40 -2.94
N SER A 254 -15.15 25.60 -2.47
CA SER A 254 -13.72 25.99 -2.31
C SER A 254 -13.20 25.61 -0.96
N ALA A 255 -13.69 25.16 -0.01
CA ALA A 255 -13.20 24.72 1.28
C ALA A 255 -14.30 23.86 1.92
N VAL A 256 -14.34 22.63 1.52
CA VAL A 256 -15.36 21.69 1.97
C VAL A 256 -15.34 21.58 3.49
N SER A 257 -16.51 21.66 4.09
CA SER A 257 -16.74 21.52 5.52
C SER A 257 -17.72 20.36 5.80
N GLN A 258 -17.85 19.95 7.04
CA GLN A 258 -18.78 18.90 7.43
C GLN A 258 -20.24 19.22 7.06
N SER A 259 -20.60 20.52 6.97
CA SER A 259 -21.93 20.94 6.55
C SER A 259 -22.23 20.73 5.08
N ASP A 260 -21.20 20.51 4.26
CA ASP A 260 -21.33 20.20 2.83
C ASP A 260 -21.54 18.70 2.56
N GLU A 261 -21.49 17.88 3.59
CA GLU A 261 -21.84 16.46 3.48
C GLU A 261 -23.34 16.31 3.20
N GLY A 262 -23.68 15.47 2.21
CA GLY A 262 -25.08 15.26 1.88
C GLY A 262 -25.33 14.79 0.46
N PHE A 263 -26.62 14.75 0.10
CA PHE A 263 -27.08 14.41 -1.23
C PHE A 263 -27.10 15.61 -2.15
N TYR A 264 -26.48 15.45 -3.30
CA TYR A 264 -26.46 16.43 -4.38
C TYR A 264 -27.19 15.91 -5.60
N LYS A 265 -27.87 16.77 -6.34
CA LYS A 265 -28.42 16.51 -7.66
C LYS A 265 -28.37 17.77 -8.50
N CYS A 266 -28.41 17.61 -9.82
CA CYS A 266 -28.52 18.73 -10.75
C CYS A 266 -29.77 18.59 -11.62
N GLU A 267 -30.25 19.72 -12.14
CA GLU A 267 -31.38 19.81 -13.05
C GLU A 267 -31.00 20.67 -14.26
N HIS A 268 -31.37 20.21 -15.43
CA HIS A 268 -31.17 20.92 -16.69
C HIS A 268 -32.36 20.67 -17.62
N SER A 269 -32.97 21.74 -18.11
CA SER A 269 -34.11 21.67 -19.04
C SER A 269 -35.29 20.81 -18.57
N GLY A 270 -35.50 20.74 -17.24
CA GLY A 270 -36.60 19.96 -16.63
C GLY A 270 -36.19 18.47 -16.34
N GLU A 271 -35.06 18.04 -16.80
CA GLU A 271 -34.47 16.73 -16.45
C GLU A 271 -33.70 16.84 -15.11
N VAL A 272 -33.85 15.86 -14.23
CA VAL A 272 -33.19 15.85 -12.93
C VAL A 272 -32.29 14.62 -12.83
N SER A 273 -31.04 14.83 -12.43
CA SER A 273 -30.10 13.72 -12.23
C SER A 273 -30.47 12.87 -10.99
N PRO A 274 -30.04 11.59 -10.95
CA PRO A 274 -30.03 10.83 -9.70
C PRO A 274 -29.25 11.57 -8.61
N GLN A 275 -29.66 11.38 -7.36
CA GLN A 275 -28.94 11.90 -6.21
C GLN A 275 -27.58 11.23 -6.07
N SER A 276 -26.57 12.00 -5.67
CA SER A 276 -25.22 11.53 -5.40
C SER A 276 -24.78 11.97 -4.03
N TRP A 277 -24.35 11.05 -3.19
CA TRP A 277 -23.84 11.35 -1.87
C TRP A 277 -22.40 11.86 -1.95
N MET A 278 -22.11 12.97 -1.31
CA MET A 278 -20.76 13.46 -1.08
C MET A 278 -20.44 13.36 0.41
N ALA A 279 -19.45 12.52 0.76
CA ALA A 279 -18.98 12.38 2.12
C ALA A 279 -17.82 13.34 2.40
N VAL A 280 -17.72 13.81 3.64
CA VAL A 280 -16.65 14.68 4.11
C VAL A 280 -15.93 13.99 5.27
N LYS A 281 -14.61 13.90 5.19
CA LYS A 281 -13.77 13.41 6.29
C LYS A 281 -13.04 14.59 6.93
N ALA A 282 -12.95 14.57 8.25
CA ALA A 282 -12.17 15.53 9.00
C ALA A 282 -10.73 15.56 8.48
N ALA A 283 -10.15 16.76 8.36
CA ALA A 283 -8.72 16.89 8.12
C ALA A 283 -8.01 16.21 9.30
N SER A 284 -7.18 15.21 9.01
CA SER A 284 -6.29 14.65 10.02
C SER A 284 -5.38 15.79 10.44
N ARG A 285 -5.66 16.38 11.60
CA ARG A 285 -4.65 17.18 12.28
C ARG A 285 -3.51 16.18 12.52
N THR A 286 -2.45 16.29 11.74
CA THR A 286 -1.14 15.90 12.23
C THR A 286 -1.00 16.73 13.50
N GLU A 287 -1.26 16.09 14.64
CA GLU A 287 -0.72 16.60 15.87
C GLU A 287 0.78 16.63 15.61
N SER A 288 1.25 17.80 15.19
CA SER A 288 2.64 18.12 15.40
C SER A 288 2.77 17.92 16.90
N SER A 289 3.36 16.81 17.30
CA SER A 289 3.83 16.64 18.66
C SER A 289 4.82 17.78 18.84
N SER A 290 4.31 18.96 19.17
CA SER A 290 5.07 19.96 19.85
C SER A 290 5.50 19.25 21.11
N PHE A 291 6.65 18.58 21.05
CA PHE A 291 7.41 18.23 22.24
C PHE A 291 7.23 19.43 23.14
N PRO A 292 6.62 19.29 24.31
CA PRO A 292 6.28 20.47 25.12
C PRO A 292 7.60 21.17 25.39
N LEU A 293 7.81 22.27 24.70
CA LEU A 293 9.01 23.13 24.83
C LEU A 293 9.25 23.43 26.31
N LEU A 294 8.16 23.48 27.09
CA LEU A 294 8.15 23.60 28.54
C LEU A 294 8.85 22.43 29.26
N LEU A 295 8.77 21.18 28.77
CA LEU A 295 9.47 20.04 29.37
C LEU A 295 10.98 20.12 29.08
N VAL A 296 11.37 20.50 27.87
CA VAL A 296 12.79 20.66 27.52
C VAL A 296 13.40 21.84 28.24
N VAL A 297 12.73 22.99 28.29
CA VAL A 297 13.21 24.17 29.05
C VAL A 297 13.25 23.89 30.53
N GLY A 298 12.28 23.18 31.10
CA GLY A 298 12.25 22.81 32.50
C GLY A 298 13.39 21.85 32.92
N THR A 299 13.69 20.86 32.07
CA THR A 299 14.78 19.89 32.33
C THR A 299 16.15 20.55 32.21
N VAL A 300 16.37 21.37 31.20
CA VAL A 300 17.64 22.11 31.00
C VAL A 300 17.84 23.09 32.15
N SER A 301 16.82 23.86 32.53
CA SER A 301 16.86 24.79 33.67
C SER A 301 17.14 24.06 35.00
N GLY A 302 16.51 22.91 35.24
CA GLY A 302 16.77 22.08 36.43
C GLY A 302 18.20 21.56 36.50
N VAL A 303 18.75 21.07 35.41
CA VAL A 303 20.15 20.59 35.35
C VAL A 303 21.13 21.75 35.60
N VAL A 304 20.92 22.91 34.99
CA VAL A 304 21.77 24.11 35.21
C VAL A 304 21.71 24.52 36.67
N PHE A 305 20.53 24.53 37.29
CA PHE A 305 20.38 24.87 38.71
C PHE A 305 21.10 23.89 39.61
N ILE A 306 21.02 22.58 39.37
CA ILE A 306 21.73 21.55 40.14
C ILE A 306 23.26 21.73 40.00
N LEU A 307 23.76 22.01 38.78
CA LEU A 307 25.18 22.25 38.54
C LEU A 307 25.67 23.48 39.28
N LEU A 308 24.90 24.58 39.31
CA LEU A 308 25.24 25.78 40.08
C LEU A 308 25.29 25.50 41.58
N LEU A 309 24.33 24.72 42.12
CA LEU A 309 24.35 24.32 43.54
C LEU A 309 25.58 23.46 43.86
N LEU A 310 25.95 22.53 43.00
CA LEU A 310 27.15 21.71 43.14
C LEU A 310 28.43 22.57 43.13
N LEU A 311 28.52 23.56 42.25
CA LEU A 311 29.63 24.49 42.18
C LEU A 311 29.72 25.35 43.47
N LEU A 312 28.59 25.81 44.00
CA LEU A 312 28.54 26.55 45.27
C LEU A 312 28.96 25.68 46.45
N LEU A 313 28.53 24.43 46.51
CA LEU A 313 28.97 23.48 47.55
C LEU A 313 30.47 23.20 47.44
N LEU A 314 30.98 22.95 46.23
CA LEU A 314 32.43 22.75 46.04
C LEU A 314 33.26 23.98 46.38
N SER A 315 32.77 25.19 46.10
CA SER A 315 33.42 26.44 46.47
C SER A 315 33.45 26.61 47.98
N ARG A 316 32.37 26.25 48.69
CA ARG A 316 32.35 26.27 50.17
C ARG A 316 33.28 25.23 50.78
N PHE A 317 33.38 24.02 50.21
CA PHE A 317 34.34 23.00 50.65
C PHE A 317 35.79 23.40 50.37
N ARG A 318 36.09 24.14 49.29
CA ARG A 318 37.42 24.68 49.01
C ARG A 318 37.79 25.78 50.01
N ASN A 319 36.85 26.61 50.43
CA ASN A 319 37.10 27.72 51.36
C ASN A 319 37.21 27.23 52.79
N SER A 320 36.77 25.99 53.11
CA SER A 320 36.87 25.39 54.46
C SER A 320 38.18 24.59 54.71
N ARG A 321 39.05 24.47 53.67
CA ARG A 321 40.33 23.77 53.72
C ARG A 321 41.52 24.72 53.76
N GLY A 322 41.39 25.77 54.52
CA GLY A 322 42.53 26.68 54.83
C GLY A 322 42.74 26.74 56.34
N SER A 323 43.44 25.81 56.91
CA SER A 323 44.25 25.85 58.10
C SER A 323 44.38 24.43 58.68
N ASP A 324 45.51 23.85 58.58
CA ASP A 324 46.43 23.44 59.58
C ASP A 324 47.44 22.44 59.00
N CYS A 325 48.70 22.88 59.19
CA CYS A 325 49.91 22.07 59.01
C CYS A 325 50.14 21.19 60.24
N LEU A 326 50.68 19.98 60.04
CA LEU A 326 51.87 19.45 60.69
C LEU A 326 52.03 17.94 60.48
N GLY A 327 53.08 17.52 60.01
CA GLY A 327 53.91 16.50 59.56
C GLY A 327 54.02 15.20 60.47
N PRO A 328 55.07 14.38 60.21
CA PRO A 328 54.91 13.13 59.49
C PRO A 328 55.11 11.91 60.43
N SER A 329 54.70 10.70 59.98
CA SER A 329 55.32 9.46 60.53
C SER A 329 55.03 8.28 59.59
N GLU A 330 56.10 7.55 59.38
CA GLU A 330 56.33 6.33 58.61
C GLU A 330 55.43 5.14 59.02
N GLY A 331 55.29 4.16 58.16
CA GLY A 331 54.93 2.79 58.48
C GLY A 331 54.31 1.93 57.42
N SER A 332 55.19 1.37 56.61
CA SER A 332 55.23 -0.03 56.09
C SER A 332 53.96 -0.89 56.08
N GLY A 333 53.75 -1.57 54.95
CA GLY A 333 53.13 -2.90 54.90
C GLY A 333 52.25 -3.23 53.74
N ASN A 334 52.85 -3.81 52.75
CA ASN A 334 52.43 -4.93 51.91
C ASN A 334 50.95 -5.09 51.38
N ASP A 335 50.79 -4.91 50.08
CA ASP A 335 50.54 -5.94 49.01
C ASP A 335 49.10 -6.45 48.76
N PRO A 336 48.82 -7.05 47.64
CA PRO A 336 48.00 -6.45 46.57
C PRO A 336 46.69 -7.23 46.30
N ARG A 337 45.74 -6.58 45.72
CA ARG A 337 44.69 -7.27 44.94
C ARG A 337 44.34 -6.47 43.69
N GLU A 338 44.72 -7.07 42.63
CA GLU A 338 44.41 -6.96 41.25
C GLU A 338 42.91 -6.61 40.99
N PHE A 339 42.65 -5.46 40.40
CA PHE A 339 41.38 -5.17 39.71
C PHE A 339 41.68 -4.94 38.23
N GLN A 340 41.15 -5.86 37.41
CA GLN A 340 41.20 -5.80 35.98
C GLN A 340 40.43 -4.60 35.44
N HIS A 341 41.13 -3.69 34.78
CA HIS A 341 40.58 -2.62 33.96
C HIS A 341 40.16 -3.19 32.62
N ILE A 342 38.86 -3.13 32.32
CA ILE A 342 38.35 -3.35 30.98
C ILE A 342 38.43 -2.03 30.22
N THR A 343 39.33 -1.96 29.25
CA THR A 343 39.51 -0.81 28.37
C THR A 343 38.70 -1.04 27.12
N TYR A 344 37.73 -0.16 26.87
CA TYR A 344 37.02 -0.13 25.54
C TYR A 344 37.82 0.73 24.59
N ALA A 345 38.28 0.16 23.47
CA ALA A 345 38.88 0.88 22.36
C ALA A 345 37.81 1.35 21.38
N LEU A 346 37.73 2.64 21.17
CA LEU A 346 36.94 3.27 20.12
C LEU A 346 37.73 3.17 18.81
N VAL A 347 37.17 2.47 17.80
CA VAL A 347 37.75 2.42 16.46
C VAL A 347 37.14 3.55 15.62
N ASP A 348 37.94 4.54 15.31
CA ASP A 348 37.60 5.66 14.43
C ASP A 348 37.94 5.28 12.99
N LEU A 349 36.91 5.11 12.14
CA LEU A 349 37.08 4.84 10.70
C LEU A 349 37.17 6.15 9.93
N LYS A 350 38.38 6.61 9.69
CA LYS A 350 38.65 7.69 8.73
C LYS A 350 38.45 7.24 7.28
N HIS A 351 37.53 7.89 6.62
CA HIS A 351 37.40 7.85 5.16
C HIS A 351 38.61 8.57 4.51
N GLY A 352 39.36 7.84 3.71
CA GLY A 352 40.41 8.40 2.86
C GLY A 352 39.94 8.41 1.41
N GLU A 353 39.78 9.62 0.86
CA GLU A 353 39.70 9.88 -0.59
C GLU A 353 41.00 9.50 -1.26
N LYS A 354 40.94 8.78 -2.36
CA LYS A 354 41.95 8.82 -3.43
C LYS A 354 41.30 8.72 -4.81
N LYS A 355 41.61 9.75 -5.55
CA LYS A 355 41.37 10.03 -6.95
C LYS A 355 42.32 9.20 -7.84
N GLY A 356 41.83 8.69 -8.97
CA GLY A 356 42.70 8.35 -10.08
C GLY A 356 42.36 7.10 -10.86
N GLU A 357 41.87 7.30 -12.10
CA GLU A 357 42.15 6.58 -13.35
C GLU A 357 41.67 5.15 -13.61
N ALA A 358 40.88 5.07 -14.64
CA ALA A 358 40.68 4.13 -15.75
C ALA A 358 41.12 2.65 -15.60
N GLY A 359 40.22 1.73 -15.92
CA GLY A 359 40.53 0.34 -16.33
C GLY A 359 39.50 -0.65 -15.93
N GLU A 360 38.63 -1.06 -16.85
CA GLU A 360 37.95 -2.39 -16.83
C GLU A 360 39.02 -3.51 -16.80
N PRO A 361 38.73 -4.77 -16.44
CA PRO A 361 37.50 -5.54 -16.48
C PRO A 361 37.36 -6.64 -15.40
N VAL A 362 36.15 -7.27 -15.43
CA VAL A 362 35.88 -8.71 -15.16
C VAL A 362 36.38 -9.33 -13.85
N GLY A 363 35.46 -9.91 -13.12
CA GLY A 363 35.80 -10.88 -12.06
C GLY A 363 34.71 -11.05 -11.04
N GLY A 364 33.79 -11.96 -11.22
CA GLY A 364 33.88 -13.26 -10.62
C GLY A 364 33.48 -13.26 -9.15
N ALA A 365 32.16 -13.47 -8.87
CA ALA A 365 31.71 -13.83 -7.53
C ALA A 365 32.25 -15.21 -7.16
N VAL A 366 33.01 -15.29 -6.06
CA VAL A 366 33.51 -16.53 -5.48
C VAL A 366 32.44 -17.07 -4.54
N TYR A 367 31.81 -18.18 -4.93
CA TYR A 367 30.96 -18.97 -4.04
C TYR A 367 31.80 -20.07 -3.42
N SER A 368 31.90 -20.13 -2.11
CA SER A 368 32.46 -21.27 -1.39
C SER A 368 31.38 -22.34 -1.19
N VAL A 369 31.55 -23.47 -1.85
CA VAL A 369 30.73 -24.68 -1.69
C VAL A 369 31.28 -25.50 -0.54
N VAL A 370 30.49 -25.71 0.50
CA VAL A 370 30.76 -26.73 1.52
C VAL A 370 30.20 -28.06 1.00
N LYS A 371 31.05 -29.00 0.63
CA LYS A 371 30.67 -30.39 0.35
C LYS A 371 30.53 -31.15 1.66
N THR A 372 29.31 -31.61 1.97
CA THR A 372 29.14 -32.78 2.83
C THR A 372 28.66 -33.93 1.96
N GLY A 373 29.44 -34.99 1.90
CA GLY A 373 29.13 -36.18 1.14
C GLY A 373 28.13 -37.07 1.87
N ALA A 374 27.14 -37.55 1.12
CA ALA A 374 26.55 -38.88 1.32
C ALA A 374 25.93 -39.31 0.00
N THR A 375 26.34 -40.45 -0.43
CA THR A 375 25.93 -41.19 -1.62
C THR A 375 24.48 -41.67 -1.52
N GLY A 376 23.72 -41.42 -2.58
CA GLY A 376 22.39 -42.00 -2.76
C GLY A 376 21.87 -41.68 -4.17
N THR A 377 22.03 -42.66 -5.06
CA THR A 377 21.49 -42.68 -6.41
C THR A 377 19.98 -42.70 -6.39
N PHE A 378 19.35 -41.72 -7.05
CA PHE A 378 17.96 -41.82 -7.51
C PHE A 378 17.84 -41.29 -8.94
N SER A 379 17.30 -42.15 -9.79
CA SER A 379 17.11 -41.91 -11.22
C SER A 379 15.90 -40.98 -11.44
N ASP A 380 16.12 -40.00 -12.29
CA ASP A 380 15.08 -39.19 -12.92
C ASP A 380 14.16 -40.04 -13.79
N SER A 381 12.86 -39.83 -13.61
CA SER A 381 11.83 -40.12 -14.61
C SER A 381 10.75 -39.08 -14.52
N GLU A 382 10.97 -38.00 -15.25
CA GLU A 382 9.90 -37.06 -15.65
C GLU A 382 8.95 -37.80 -16.59
N LYS A 383 7.68 -37.86 -16.24
CA LYS A 383 6.55 -38.11 -17.17
C LYS A 383 5.57 -37.00 -17.04
N VAL A 384 5.59 -36.13 -18.04
CA VAL A 384 4.56 -35.14 -18.35
C VAL A 384 3.29 -35.88 -18.79
N CYS A 385 2.18 -35.61 -18.13
CA CYS A 385 0.85 -35.97 -18.64
C CYS A 385 0.25 -34.72 -19.32
N GLN A 386 -0.10 -34.89 -20.57
CA GLN A 386 -0.96 -33.98 -21.35
C GLN A 386 -2.39 -34.02 -20.84
#